data_c0a1a242ad9afd1275c9c867ae57ebc7
#
_entry.id   c0a1a242ad9afd1275c9c867ae57ebc7
#
_cell.length_a   1.000
_cell.length_b   1.000
_cell.length_c   1.000
_cell.angle_alpha   90.00
_cell.angle_beta   90.00
_cell.angle_gamma   90.00
#
_symmetry.space_group_name_H-M   'P 1'
#
loop_
_entity.id
_entity.type
_entity.pdbx_description
1 polymer ?
#
loop_
_entity_poly.entity_id
_entity_poly.type
_entity_poly.pdbx_seq_one_letter_code
_entity_poly.pdbx_strand_id
1 'polypeptide(L)'
;DARLLFFRCGDLVVEVFQSLSNAIAGTSDAFFGLTWRTADIDSTHKRLTELGVDVSPVRQGRKQGTKVFTIRNSTQGVPTLVLGATNNAALNAR
;
A
#
# COMPACT_ATOMS: atom_id res chain seq x y z
N ASP A 1 -14.58 5.33 -7.37
CA ASP A 1 -14.00 4.99 -8.67
C ASP A 1 -12.70 5.74 -8.92
N ALA A 2 -11.75 5.05 -9.51
CA ALA A 2 -10.46 5.62 -9.83
C ALA A 2 -9.93 5.04 -11.15
N ARG A 3 -9.15 5.84 -11.83
CA ARG A 3 -8.40 5.43 -13.01
C ARG A 3 -6.97 5.15 -12.58
N LEU A 4 -6.45 3.99 -12.93
CA LEU A 4 -5.13 3.54 -12.47
C LEU A 4 -4.22 3.26 -13.66
N LEU A 5 -2.95 3.64 -13.51
CA LEU A 5 -1.87 3.29 -14.42
C LEU A 5 -0.71 2.74 -13.58
N PHE A 6 -0.08 1.70 -14.10
CA PHE A 6 1.05 1.07 -13.43
C PHE A 6 2.26 1.07 -14.35
N PHE A 7 3.41 1.46 -13.81
CA PHE A 7 4.68 1.43 -14.51
C PHE A 7 5.66 0.58 -13.73
N ARG A 8 6.19 -0.45 -14.36
CA ARG A 8 7.19 -1.30 -13.72
C ARG A 8 8.58 -0.74 -14.01
N CYS A 9 9.33 -0.45 -12.94
CA CYS A 9 10.69 0.09 -13.03
C CYS A 9 11.59 -0.81 -12.20
N GLY A 10 12.07 -1.93 -12.78
CA GLY A 10 12.81 -2.93 -12.06
C GLY A 10 11.95 -3.57 -10.97
N ASP A 11 12.40 -3.49 -9.74
CA ASP A 11 11.66 -4.02 -8.59
C ASP A 11 10.64 -3.03 -8.03
N LEU A 12 10.58 -1.83 -8.61
CA LEU A 12 9.65 -0.80 -8.19
C LEU A 12 8.48 -0.75 -9.15
N VAL A 13 7.28 -0.58 -8.62
CA VAL A 13 6.09 -0.29 -9.41
C VAL A 13 5.62 1.11 -9.04
N VAL A 14 5.47 1.96 -10.03
CA VAL A 14 4.89 3.29 -9.84
C VAL A 14 3.43 3.20 -10.21
N GLU A 15 2.56 3.54 -9.27
CA GLU A 15 1.12 3.57 -9.48
C GLU A 15 0.68 5.03 -9.57
N VAL A 16 0.03 5.36 -10.67
CA VAL A 16 -0.60 6.67 -10.85
C VAL A 16 -2.10 6.46 -10.79
N PHE A 17 -2.78 7.23 -9.95
CA PHE A 17 -4.23 7.12 -9.89
C PHE A 17 -4.90 8.48 -9.95
N GLN A 18 -6.10 8.47 -10.51
CA GLN A 18 -6.96 9.63 -10.59
C GLN A 18 -8.31 9.26 -10.02
N SER A 19 -8.77 10.02 -9.03
CA SER A 19 -10.11 9.84 -8.50
C SER A 19 -11.12 10.38 -9.51
N LEU A 20 -12.10 9.56 -9.85
CA LEU A 20 -13.15 9.95 -10.79
C LEU A 20 -14.38 10.50 -10.07
N SER A 21 -14.51 10.22 -8.77
CA SER A 21 -15.66 10.63 -7.98
C SER A 21 -15.47 11.99 -7.31
N ASN A 22 -14.23 12.41 -7.12
CA ASN A 22 -13.93 13.72 -6.57
C ASN A 22 -13.36 14.59 -7.65
N ALA A 23 -14.14 15.54 -8.14
CA ALA A 23 -13.62 16.59 -9.00
C ALA A 23 -12.73 17.47 -8.12
N ILE A 24 -11.51 17.00 -7.88
CA ILE A 24 -10.52 17.83 -7.20
C ILE A 24 -10.18 18.94 -8.17
N ALA A 25 -10.48 20.15 -7.77
CA ALA A 25 -10.19 21.32 -8.58
C ALA A 25 -8.69 21.63 -8.64
N GLY A 26 -7.86 20.63 -8.37
CA GLY A 26 -6.42 20.79 -8.44
C GLY A 26 -5.91 20.44 -9.81
N THR A 27 -4.97 21.22 -10.28
CA THR A 27 -4.31 21.00 -11.58
C THR A 27 -2.93 20.38 -11.40
N SER A 28 -2.51 20.13 -10.16
CA SER A 28 -1.18 19.64 -9.85
C SER A 28 -1.21 18.19 -9.43
N ASP A 29 -0.26 17.43 -9.93
CA ASP A 29 -0.01 16.09 -9.45
C ASP A 29 0.63 16.15 -8.07
N ALA A 30 0.36 15.14 -7.25
CA ALA A 30 0.92 15.09 -5.91
C ALA A 30 1.33 13.66 -5.58
N PHE A 31 2.38 13.54 -4.78
CA PHE A 31 2.80 12.25 -4.25
C PHE A 31 1.79 11.79 -3.20
N PHE A 32 1.28 10.57 -3.35
CA PHE A 32 0.27 10.06 -2.43
C PHE A 32 0.89 9.31 -1.25
N GLY A 33 1.81 8.38 -1.51
CA GLY A 33 2.39 7.58 -0.45
C GLY A 33 3.20 6.41 -0.97
N LEU A 34 3.61 5.57 -0.04
CA LEU A 34 4.43 4.40 -0.33
C LEU A 34 3.70 3.13 0.07
N THR A 35 3.96 2.05 -0.67
CA THR A 35 3.54 0.71 -0.31
C THR A 35 4.75 -0.19 -0.28
N TRP A 36 4.96 -0.87 0.85
CA TRP A 36 6.04 -1.83 1.02
C TRP A 36 5.47 -3.24 0.93
N ARG A 37 6.12 -4.11 0.17
CA ARG A 37 5.73 -5.51 0.11
C ARG A 37 6.48 -6.30 1.18
N THR A 38 5.79 -7.25 1.79
CA THR A 38 6.38 -8.16 2.75
C THR A 38 6.02 -9.61 2.40
N ALA A 39 6.92 -10.53 2.70
CA ALA A 39 6.67 -11.93 2.46
C ALA A 39 5.66 -12.53 3.45
N ASP A 40 5.63 -11.99 4.67
CA ASP A 40 4.74 -12.48 5.72
C ASP A 40 4.16 -11.29 6.46
N ILE A 41 2.94 -10.92 6.08
CA ILE A 41 2.32 -9.71 6.60
C ILE A 41 1.97 -9.83 8.09
N ASP A 42 1.58 -11.01 8.53
CA ASP A 42 1.21 -11.19 9.93
C ASP A 42 2.43 -11.06 10.84
N SER A 43 3.55 -11.64 10.45
CA SER A 43 4.83 -11.47 11.15
C SER A 43 5.27 -10.03 11.18
N THR A 44 5.16 -9.34 10.07
CA THR A 44 5.56 -7.93 9.97
C THR A 44 4.68 -7.07 10.87
N HIS A 45 3.38 -7.30 10.84
CA HIS A 45 2.43 -6.57 11.68
C HIS A 45 2.75 -6.77 13.16
N LYS A 46 3.00 -8.01 13.56
CA LYS A 46 3.33 -8.34 14.93
C LYS A 46 4.62 -7.65 15.37
N ARG A 47 5.65 -7.70 14.52
CA ARG A 47 6.94 -7.08 14.84
C ARG A 47 6.81 -5.59 15.04
N LEU A 48 6.07 -4.92 14.15
CA LEU A 48 5.89 -3.48 14.25
C LEU A 48 5.07 -3.11 15.48
N THR A 49 4.05 -3.90 15.79
CA THR A 49 3.26 -3.70 17.00
C THR A 49 4.13 -3.81 18.25
N GLU A 50 4.99 -4.81 18.32
CA GLU A 50 5.90 -5.01 19.46
C GLU A 50 6.91 -3.89 19.58
N LEU A 51 7.28 -3.26 18.47
CA LEU A 51 8.19 -2.11 18.46
C LEU A 51 7.49 -0.79 18.80
N GLY A 52 6.20 -0.82 19.06
CA GLY A 52 5.46 0.38 19.45
C GLY A 52 5.00 1.24 18.28
N VAL A 53 5.07 0.71 17.06
CA VAL A 53 4.58 1.44 15.88
C VAL A 53 3.06 1.33 15.83
N ASP A 54 2.40 2.46 15.57
CA ASP A 54 0.94 2.47 15.45
C ASP A 54 0.56 1.94 14.07
N VAL A 55 -0.05 0.77 14.04
CA VAL A 55 -0.46 0.11 12.81
C VAL A 55 -1.95 -0.22 12.86
N SER A 56 -2.60 -0.16 11.71
CA SER A 56 -4.00 -0.58 11.60
C SER A 56 -4.10 -2.11 11.70
N PRO A 57 -5.29 -2.64 11.96
CA PRO A 57 -5.49 -4.08 11.80
C PRO A 57 -5.20 -4.49 10.36
N VAL A 58 -4.78 -5.74 10.17
CA VAL A 58 -4.63 -6.33 8.85
C VAL A 58 -6.02 -6.51 8.24
N ARG A 59 -6.17 -6.10 6.98
CA ARG A 59 -7.43 -6.20 6.25
C ARG A 59 -7.17 -6.74 4.85
N GLN A 60 -8.22 -7.12 4.17
CA GLN A 60 -8.10 -7.57 2.77
C GLN A 60 -7.67 -6.41 1.88
N GLY A 61 -6.76 -6.70 0.98
CA GLY A 61 -6.33 -5.74 -0.02
C GLY A 61 -7.33 -5.66 -1.17
N ARG A 62 -7.09 -4.69 -2.06
CA ARG A 62 -7.94 -4.49 -3.24
C ARG A 62 -7.89 -5.70 -4.17
N LYS A 63 -6.70 -6.27 -4.37
CA LYS A 63 -6.54 -7.46 -5.19
C LYS A 63 -6.84 -8.70 -4.35
N GLN A 64 -7.63 -9.63 -4.91
CA GLN A 64 -7.95 -10.88 -4.24
C GLN A 64 -6.67 -11.64 -3.87
N GLY A 65 -6.63 -12.18 -2.66
CA GLY A 65 -5.46 -12.91 -2.17
C GLY A 65 -4.40 -12.01 -1.56
N THR A 66 -4.65 -10.72 -1.44
CA THR A 66 -3.73 -9.80 -0.78
C THR A 66 -4.30 -9.32 0.54
N LYS A 67 -3.39 -8.93 1.43
CA LYS A 67 -3.73 -8.29 2.71
C LYS A 67 -2.90 -7.04 2.85
N VAL A 68 -3.44 -6.07 3.55
CA VAL A 68 -2.76 -4.80 3.77
C VAL A 68 -2.97 -4.33 5.20
N PHE A 69 -2.05 -3.50 5.68
CA PHE A 69 -2.29 -2.65 6.83
C PHE A 69 -1.60 -1.31 6.63
N THR A 70 -2.04 -0.33 7.40
CA THR A 70 -1.51 1.03 7.32
C THR A 70 -0.57 1.26 8.49
N ILE A 71 0.55 1.92 8.23
CA ILE A 71 1.42 2.42 9.29
C ILE A 71 1.01 3.87 9.54
N ARG A 72 0.61 4.19 10.78
CA ARG A 72 0.00 5.47 11.12
C ARG A 72 0.96 6.50 11.70
N ASN A 73 2.16 6.06 12.12
CA ASN A 73 3.16 6.96 12.66
C ASN A 73 4.55 6.55 12.22
N SER A 74 5.57 7.30 12.60
CA SER A 74 6.97 6.99 12.33
C SER A 74 7.32 6.92 10.84
N THR A 75 6.53 7.58 9.99
CA THR A 75 6.75 7.59 8.54
C THR A 75 7.04 8.99 8.01
N GLN A 76 7.40 9.92 8.87
CA GLN A 76 7.70 11.31 8.49
C GLN A 76 6.54 11.99 7.76
N GLY A 77 5.31 11.60 8.10
CA GLY A 77 4.12 12.17 7.47
C GLY A 77 3.78 11.57 6.10
N VAL A 78 4.51 10.56 5.65
CA VAL A 78 4.23 9.91 4.37
C VAL A 78 3.21 8.80 4.59
N PRO A 79 2.06 8.85 3.92
CA PRO A 79 1.11 7.73 3.99
C PRO A 79 1.78 6.43 3.55
N THR A 80 1.67 5.40 4.36
CA THR A 80 2.43 4.17 4.15
C THR A 80 1.56 2.95 4.36
N LEU A 81 1.57 2.07 3.37
CA LEU A 81 0.90 0.78 3.43
C LEU A 81 1.92 -0.34 3.43
N VAL A 82 1.57 -1.44 4.07
CA VAL A 82 2.30 -2.69 3.94
C VAL A 82 1.37 -3.69 3.25
N LEU A 83 1.89 -4.36 2.23
CA LEU A 83 1.14 -5.29 1.39
C LEU A 83 1.77 -6.67 1.50
N GLY A 84 0.94 -7.66 1.74
CA GLY A 84 1.32 -9.05 1.70
C GLY A 84 0.33 -9.87 0.91
N ALA A 85 0.69 -11.09 0.55
CA ALA A 85 -0.19 -11.99 -0.14
C ALA A 85 -0.44 -13.22 0.73
N THR A 86 -1.61 -13.82 0.55
CA THR A 86 -1.87 -15.14 1.16
C THR A 86 -1.03 -16.22 0.49
N ASN A 87 -0.53 -15.91 -0.72
CA ASN A 87 0.47 -16.72 -1.40
C ASN A 87 1.34 -15.84 -2.28
N ASN A 88 2.55 -16.31 -2.59
CA ASN A 88 3.52 -15.53 -3.37
C ASN A 88 3.06 -15.24 -4.79
N ALA A 89 2.22 -16.11 -5.36
CA ALA A 89 1.72 -15.93 -6.72
C ALA A 89 0.86 -14.65 -6.84
N ALA A 90 0.04 -14.35 -5.84
CA ALA A 90 -0.78 -13.15 -5.85
C ALA A 90 0.07 -11.87 -5.80
N LEU A 91 1.18 -11.90 -5.06
CA LEU A 91 2.11 -10.78 -4.99
C LEU A 91 2.83 -10.57 -6.32
N ASN A 92 3.28 -11.66 -6.93
CA ASN A 92 4.08 -11.59 -8.15
C ASN A 92 3.25 -11.23 -9.39
N ALA A 93 1.96 -11.48 -9.36
CA ALA A 93 1.07 -11.17 -10.46
C ALA A 93 0.71 -9.68 -10.55
N ARG A 94 1.13 -8.90 -9.60
CA ARG A 94 0.82 -7.48 -9.54
C ARG A 94 1.66 -6.61 -10.45
#